data_be8b6245e22e78df1262cf7e22e088f8
#
_entry.id   be8b6245e22e78df1262cf7e22e088f8
#
_cell.length_a   1.000
_cell.length_b   1.000
_cell.length_c   1.000
_cell.angle_alpha   90.00
_cell.angle_beta   90.00
_cell.angle_gamma   90.00
#
_symmetry.space_group_name_H-M   'P 1'
#
loop_
_entity.id
_entity.type
_entity.pdbx_description
1 polymer ?
#
loop_
_entity_poly.entity_id
_entity_poly.type
_entity_poly.pdbx_seq_one_letter_code
_entity_poly.pdbx_strand_id
1 'polypeptide(L)'
;MIWVVDTCIILDILDRHAEFAKSSSLAIQSKLDDVLTIAPITYVELAPAFNGDIVEQNAFLDGMWIQRDFGGSEEAVLAAHKAWYEHVMRKRAGTAKKRPMADIMIGAYAMQKGGLITRNESDFRSLYPNLTIFNPVSLAT
;
A
#
# COMPACT_ATOMS: atom_id res chain seq x y z
N MET A 1 -1.54 -15.62 -6.12
CA MET A 1 -0.62 -14.54 -5.70
C MET A 1 -1.32 -13.65 -4.68
N ILE A 2 -0.60 -13.08 -3.75
CA ILE A 2 -1.15 -12.15 -2.77
C ILE A 2 -0.69 -10.75 -3.12
N TRP A 3 -1.64 -9.85 -3.37
CA TRP A 3 -1.37 -8.45 -3.64
C TRP A 3 -1.71 -7.60 -2.43
N VAL A 4 -0.77 -6.78 -2.02
CA VAL A 4 -1.00 -5.76 -0.98
C VAL A 4 -1.50 -4.50 -1.65
N VAL A 5 -2.57 -3.90 -1.13
CA VAL A 5 -3.17 -2.68 -1.69
C VAL A 5 -2.69 -1.50 -0.88
N ASP A 6 -2.03 -0.55 -1.56
CA ASP A 6 -1.57 0.69 -0.93
C ASP A 6 -2.76 1.56 -0.52
N THR A 7 -2.60 2.30 0.55
CA THR A 7 -3.63 3.20 1.09
C THR A 7 -4.16 4.16 0.02
N CYS A 8 -3.30 4.70 -0.84
CA CYS A 8 -3.73 5.65 -1.88
C CYS A 8 -4.75 5.04 -2.85
N ILE A 9 -4.64 3.75 -3.15
CA ILE A 9 -5.59 3.08 -4.05
C ILE A 9 -6.99 3.04 -3.45
N ILE A 10 -7.07 2.71 -2.16
CA ILE A 10 -8.36 2.64 -1.46
C ILE A 10 -8.97 4.03 -1.33
N LEU A 11 -8.16 5.03 -0.99
CA LEU A 11 -8.64 6.41 -0.87
C LEU A 11 -9.09 6.98 -2.21
N ASP A 12 -8.41 6.66 -3.31
CA ASP A 12 -8.83 7.08 -4.66
C ASP A 12 -10.25 6.61 -4.96
N ILE A 13 -10.56 5.37 -4.62
CA ILE A 13 -11.87 4.77 -4.86
C ILE A 13 -12.92 5.36 -3.92
N LEU A 14 -12.59 5.45 -2.63
CA LEU A 14 -13.50 5.94 -1.60
C LEU A 14 -13.87 7.41 -1.84
N ASP A 15 -12.89 8.24 -2.17
CA ASP A 15 -13.07 9.68 -2.39
C ASP A 15 -13.53 10.00 -3.81
N ARG A 16 -13.71 9.00 -4.67
CA ARG A 16 -14.07 9.17 -6.08
C ARG A 16 -13.13 10.16 -6.77
N HIS A 17 -11.82 9.94 -6.58
CA HIS A 17 -10.80 10.82 -7.12
C HIS A 17 -10.98 11.04 -8.63
N ALA A 18 -11.05 12.30 -9.06
CA ALA A 18 -11.39 12.66 -10.45
C ALA A 18 -10.44 12.02 -11.48
N GLU A 19 -9.16 11.89 -11.13
CA GLU A 19 -8.14 11.37 -12.05
C GLU A 19 -7.90 9.88 -11.85
N PHE A 20 -7.88 9.36 -10.62
CA PHE A 20 -7.38 8.03 -10.33
C PHE A 20 -8.42 7.00 -9.89
N ALA A 21 -9.65 7.42 -9.55
CA ALA A 21 -10.64 6.48 -9.03
C ALA A 21 -10.94 5.33 -9.99
N LYS A 22 -11.07 5.63 -11.28
CA LYS A 22 -11.39 4.63 -12.29
C LYS A 22 -10.25 3.62 -12.46
N SER A 23 -9.01 4.09 -12.62
CA SER A 23 -7.86 3.21 -12.80
C SER A 23 -7.60 2.38 -11.55
N SER A 24 -7.75 2.96 -10.37
CA SER A 24 -7.60 2.23 -9.11
C SER A 24 -8.67 1.15 -8.95
N SER A 25 -9.93 1.44 -9.31
CA SER A 25 -11.00 0.44 -9.30
C SER A 25 -10.73 -0.70 -10.28
N LEU A 26 -10.27 -0.38 -11.49
CA LEU A 26 -9.93 -1.40 -12.49
C LEU A 26 -8.77 -2.29 -12.02
N ALA A 27 -7.80 -1.71 -11.32
CA ALA A 27 -6.69 -2.48 -10.77
C ALA A 27 -7.18 -3.52 -9.76
N ILE A 28 -8.07 -3.13 -8.84
CA ILE A 28 -8.67 -4.06 -7.89
C ILE A 28 -9.45 -5.17 -8.62
N GLN A 29 -10.29 -4.79 -9.58
CA GLN A 29 -11.09 -5.75 -10.34
C GLN A 29 -10.21 -6.73 -11.12
N SER A 30 -9.08 -6.28 -11.65
CA SER A 30 -8.17 -7.13 -12.42
C SER A 30 -7.47 -8.18 -11.57
N LYS A 31 -7.48 -8.05 -10.26
CA LYS A 31 -6.78 -8.94 -9.32
C LYS A 31 -7.74 -9.75 -8.43
N LEU A 32 -9.04 -9.77 -8.74
CA LEU A 32 -10.02 -10.49 -7.90
C LEU A 32 -9.82 -12.01 -7.91
N ASP A 33 -9.14 -12.56 -8.91
CA ASP A 33 -8.78 -13.97 -8.93
C ASP A 33 -7.59 -14.30 -8.00
N ASP A 34 -6.88 -13.28 -7.59
CA ASP A 34 -5.82 -13.39 -6.59
C ASP A 34 -6.36 -12.97 -5.21
N VAL A 35 -5.51 -13.04 -4.20
CA VAL A 35 -5.85 -12.56 -2.85
C VAL A 35 -5.42 -11.11 -2.72
N LEU A 36 -6.34 -10.26 -2.26
CA LEU A 36 -6.05 -8.87 -1.95
C LEU A 36 -6.02 -8.67 -0.43
N THR A 37 -5.01 -7.98 0.05
CA THR A 37 -4.86 -7.67 1.48
C THR A 37 -4.29 -6.27 1.67
N ILE A 38 -4.28 -5.80 2.89
CA ILE A 38 -3.66 -4.52 3.26
C ILE A 38 -2.68 -4.72 4.40
N ALA A 39 -1.64 -3.88 4.43
CA ALA A 39 -0.73 -3.84 5.56
C ALA A 39 -1.46 -3.30 6.80
N PRO A 40 -1.06 -3.72 8.03
CA PRO A 40 -1.69 -3.20 9.24
C PRO A 40 -1.72 -1.68 9.34
N ILE A 41 -0.65 -1.00 8.89
CA ILE A 41 -0.59 0.46 8.91
C ILE A 41 -1.64 1.09 8.00
N THR A 42 -1.96 0.46 6.87
CA THR A 42 -3.01 0.94 5.97
C THR A 42 -4.37 0.97 6.67
N TYR A 43 -4.67 -0.07 7.45
CA TYR A 43 -5.92 -0.09 8.22
C TYR A 43 -6.02 1.10 9.17
N VAL A 44 -4.91 1.47 9.81
CA VAL A 44 -4.86 2.64 10.68
C VAL A 44 -5.02 3.94 9.89
N GLU A 45 -4.35 4.04 8.76
CA GLU A 45 -4.42 5.24 7.91
C GLU A 45 -5.81 5.51 7.35
N LEU A 46 -6.63 4.49 7.20
CA LEU A 46 -8.00 4.63 6.69
C LEU A 46 -8.97 5.19 7.74
N ALA A 47 -8.60 5.22 9.02
CA ALA A 47 -9.51 5.61 10.09
C ALA A 47 -10.19 6.97 9.88
N PRO A 48 -9.49 8.04 9.49
CA PRO A 48 -10.16 9.33 9.29
C PRO A 48 -11.20 9.32 8.17
N ALA A 49 -10.98 8.52 7.12
CA ALA A 49 -11.91 8.42 5.99
C ALA A 49 -13.27 7.84 6.38
N PHE A 50 -13.32 7.08 7.47
CA PHE A 50 -14.54 6.46 8.00
C PHE A 50 -14.97 7.07 9.34
N ASN A 51 -14.44 8.24 9.69
CA ASN A 51 -14.73 8.92 10.96
C ASN A 51 -14.47 8.02 12.18
N GLY A 52 -13.51 7.11 12.09
CA GLY A 52 -13.18 6.15 13.13
C GLY A 52 -14.16 4.99 13.28
N ASP A 53 -15.14 4.86 12.38
CA ASP A 53 -16.14 3.80 12.45
C ASP A 53 -15.58 2.49 11.86
N ILE A 54 -15.21 1.58 12.75
CA ILE A 54 -14.62 0.28 12.37
C ILE A 54 -15.62 -0.58 11.60
N VAL A 55 -16.89 -0.55 11.95
CA VAL A 55 -17.92 -1.36 11.28
C VAL A 55 -18.06 -0.93 9.82
N GLU A 56 -18.13 0.37 9.59
CA GLU A 56 -18.22 0.93 8.24
C GLU A 56 -16.95 0.63 7.42
N GLN A 57 -15.78 0.81 8.04
CA GLN A 57 -14.50 0.54 7.38
C GLN A 57 -14.38 -0.93 6.97
N ASN A 58 -14.73 -1.85 7.88
CA ASN A 58 -14.69 -3.27 7.61
C ASN A 58 -15.67 -3.66 6.49
N ALA A 59 -16.87 -3.09 6.50
CA ALA A 59 -17.87 -3.35 5.46
C ALA A 59 -17.38 -2.89 4.09
N PHE A 60 -16.72 -1.74 4.02
CA PHE A 60 -16.15 -1.23 2.77
C PHE A 60 -15.06 -2.17 2.23
N LEU A 61 -14.13 -2.59 3.09
CA LEU A 61 -13.06 -3.50 2.69
C LEU A 61 -13.62 -4.87 2.25
N ASP A 62 -14.58 -5.39 2.99
CA ASP A 62 -15.24 -6.65 2.63
C ASP A 62 -15.94 -6.54 1.28
N GLY A 63 -16.59 -5.41 1.00
CA GLY A 63 -17.25 -5.16 -0.28
C GLY A 63 -16.28 -5.10 -1.46
N MET A 64 -15.02 -4.80 -1.21
CA MET A 64 -13.96 -4.78 -2.22
C MET A 64 -13.14 -6.08 -2.25
N TRP A 65 -13.52 -7.09 -1.47
CA TRP A 65 -12.79 -8.36 -1.35
C TRP A 65 -11.36 -8.19 -0.84
N ILE A 66 -11.12 -7.15 -0.06
CA ILE A 66 -9.81 -6.88 0.55
C ILE A 66 -9.79 -7.46 1.95
N GLN A 67 -8.88 -8.39 2.18
CA GLN A 67 -8.68 -9.01 3.50
C GLN A 67 -7.92 -8.07 4.42
N ARG A 68 -8.17 -8.20 5.71
CA ARG A 68 -7.44 -7.49 6.75
C ARG A 68 -6.45 -8.43 7.41
N ASP A 69 -5.24 -7.95 7.63
CA ASP A 69 -4.21 -8.68 8.35
C ASP A 69 -3.68 -7.76 9.45
N PHE A 70 -3.89 -8.15 10.69
CA PHE A 70 -3.42 -7.38 11.85
C PHE A 70 -2.14 -7.96 12.45
N GLY A 71 -1.67 -9.06 11.90
CA GLY A 71 -0.41 -9.66 12.29
C GLY A 71 0.76 -9.02 11.57
N GLY A 72 1.94 -9.13 12.15
CA GLY A 72 3.19 -8.78 11.52
C GLY A 72 4.11 -9.98 11.51
N SER A 73 5.09 -9.99 10.62
CA SER A 73 6.15 -10.97 10.64
C SER A 73 7.45 -10.35 11.08
N GLU A 74 8.33 -11.15 11.69
CA GLU A 74 9.66 -10.69 12.04
C GLU A 74 10.41 -10.22 10.80
N GLU A 75 10.28 -10.95 9.69
CA GLU A 75 10.92 -10.61 8.42
C GLU A 75 10.48 -9.23 7.91
N ALA A 76 9.20 -8.89 8.03
CA ALA A 76 8.70 -7.58 7.63
C ALA A 76 9.28 -6.47 8.53
N VAL A 77 9.35 -6.71 9.84
CA VAL A 77 9.92 -5.73 10.77
C VAL A 77 11.41 -5.50 10.46
N LEU A 78 12.16 -6.57 10.22
CA LEU A 78 13.59 -6.45 9.89
C LEU A 78 13.80 -5.77 8.54
N ALA A 79 12.96 -6.04 7.55
CA ALA A 79 13.02 -5.35 6.25
C ALA A 79 12.74 -3.85 6.41
N ALA A 80 11.74 -3.49 7.22
CA ALA A 80 11.44 -2.10 7.52
C ALA A 80 12.58 -1.41 8.27
N HIS A 81 13.17 -2.09 9.24
CA HIS A 81 14.33 -1.60 10.01
C HIS A 81 15.48 -1.25 9.06
N LYS A 82 15.82 -2.15 8.16
CA LYS A 82 16.91 -1.92 7.19
C LYS A 82 16.57 -0.76 6.25
N ALA A 83 15.37 -0.72 5.70
CA ALA A 83 14.95 0.33 4.79
C ALA A 83 14.93 1.70 5.47
N TRP A 84 14.48 1.77 6.73
CA TRP A 84 14.49 3.00 7.50
C TRP A 84 15.91 3.50 7.75
N TYR A 85 16.81 2.59 8.15
CA TYR A 85 18.22 2.95 8.36
C TYR A 85 18.84 3.51 7.09
N GLU A 86 18.67 2.83 5.95
CA GLU A 86 19.21 3.29 4.67
C GLU A 86 18.61 4.62 4.25
N HIS A 87 17.31 4.82 4.49
CA HIS A 87 16.63 6.09 4.20
C HIS A 87 17.24 7.24 5.02
N VAL A 88 17.47 7.03 6.32
CA VAL A 88 18.06 8.04 7.20
C VAL A 88 19.47 8.41 6.71
N MET A 89 20.26 7.43 6.30
CA MET A 89 21.60 7.68 5.75
C MET A 89 21.52 8.51 4.45
N ARG A 90 20.60 8.19 3.54
CA ARG A 90 20.39 8.98 2.31
C ARG A 90 19.92 10.40 2.63
N LYS A 91 19.05 10.56 3.60
CA LYS A 91 18.54 11.87 4.03
C LYS A 91 19.67 12.76 4.58
N ARG A 92 20.59 12.17 5.38
CA ARG A 92 21.76 12.87 5.89
C ARG A 92 22.68 13.33 4.75
N ALA A 93 22.72 12.56 3.66
CA ALA A 93 23.46 12.91 2.44
C ALA A 93 22.69 13.87 1.52
N GLY A 94 21.46 14.27 1.87
CA GLY A 94 20.63 15.16 1.08
C GLY A 94 19.97 14.52 -0.13
N THR A 95 19.90 13.18 -0.20
CA THR A 95 19.43 12.45 -1.39
C THR A 95 18.04 11.82 -1.23
N ALA A 96 17.41 11.92 -0.05
CA ALA A 96 16.15 11.24 0.23
C ALA A 96 15.01 12.23 0.47
N LYS A 97 13.78 11.80 0.08
CA LYS A 97 12.54 12.55 0.31
C LYS A 97 12.11 12.45 1.78
N LYS A 98 11.19 13.33 2.18
CA LYS A 98 10.66 13.38 3.56
C LYS A 98 9.66 12.26 3.82
N ARG A 99 9.68 11.70 5.04
CA ARG A 99 8.64 10.90 5.71
C ARG A 99 8.12 9.68 4.96
N PRO A 100 8.92 8.67 4.77
CA PRO A 100 8.41 7.45 4.16
C PRO A 100 7.99 6.37 5.17
N MET A 101 7.74 6.67 6.46
CA MET A 101 7.53 5.61 7.46
C MET A 101 6.37 4.68 7.08
N ALA A 102 5.22 5.24 6.64
CA ALA A 102 4.11 4.42 6.19
C ALA A 102 4.50 3.58 4.97
N ASP A 103 5.17 4.19 3.98
CA ASP A 103 5.63 3.49 2.78
C ASP A 103 6.64 2.40 3.14
N ILE A 104 7.53 2.65 4.09
CA ILE A 104 8.48 1.66 4.57
C ILE A 104 7.75 0.44 5.14
N MET A 105 6.74 0.68 5.97
CA MET A 105 5.95 -0.40 6.58
C MET A 105 5.13 -1.17 5.54
N ILE A 106 4.47 -0.45 4.63
CA ILE A 106 3.67 -1.06 3.57
C ILE A 106 4.56 -1.87 2.63
N GLY A 107 5.67 -1.29 2.19
CA GLY A 107 6.61 -1.98 1.29
C GLY A 107 7.24 -3.21 1.91
N ALA A 108 7.63 -3.13 3.18
CA ALA A 108 8.19 -4.26 3.92
C ALA A 108 7.17 -5.41 4.01
N TYR A 109 5.91 -5.08 4.29
CA TYR A 109 4.84 -6.06 4.33
C TYR A 109 4.61 -6.68 2.94
N ALA A 110 4.60 -5.85 1.89
CA ALA A 110 4.41 -6.33 0.52
C ALA A 110 5.54 -7.25 0.04
N MET A 111 6.77 -6.98 0.48
CA MET A 111 7.92 -7.84 0.16
C MET A 111 7.75 -9.26 0.69
N GLN A 112 6.98 -9.45 1.77
CA GLN A 112 6.71 -10.77 2.35
C GLN A 112 5.48 -11.45 1.73
N LYS A 113 4.79 -10.76 0.83
CA LYS A 113 3.61 -11.27 0.11
C LYS A 113 3.96 -11.52 -1.36
N GLY A 114 3.14 -11.09 -2.28
CA GLY A 114 3.41 -11.29 -3.71
C GLY A 114 3.77 -10.01 -4.45
N GLY A 115 3.18 -8.91 -4.05
CA GLY A 115 3.42 -7.63 -4.70
C GLY A 115 2.56 -6.53 -4.11
N LEU A 116 2.71 -5.34 -4.67
CA LEU A 116 2.05 -4.12 -4.20
C LEU A 116 1.28 -3.47 -5.36
N ILE A 117 0.03 -3.12 -5.11
CA ILE A 117 -0.76 -2.27 -6.01
C ILE A 117 -0.64 -0.85 -5.50
N THR A 118 0.03 0.02 -6.26
CA THR A 118 0.25 1.42 -5.90
C THR A 118 0.44 2.27 -7.13
N ARG A 119 0.04 3.54 -7.07
CA ARG A 119 0.42 4.51 -8.11
C ARG A 119 1.68 5.31 -7.75
N ASN A 120 2.22 5.12 -6.56
CA ASN A 120 3.45 5.78 -6.10
C ASN A 120 4.68 4.89 -6.36
N GLU A 121 4.79 4.38 -7.57
CA GLU A 121 5.80 3.39 -7.93
C GLU A 121 7.23 3.85 -7.63
N SER A 122 7.59 5.06 -7.98
CA SER A 122 8.95 5.55 -7.81
C SER A 122 9.38 5.59 -6.34
N ASP A 123 8.46 5.97 -5.44
CA ASP A 123 8.74 6.04 -4.01
C ASP A 123 9.03 4.65 -3.44
N PHE A 124 8.22 3.65 -3.81
CA PHE A 124 8.44 2.28 -3.35
C PHE A 124 9.67 1.64 -4.00
N ARG A 125 9.95 1.94 -5.27
CA ARG A 125 11.17 1.45 -5.94
C ARG A 125 12.44 1.95 -5.27
N SER A 126 12.44 3.17 -4.77
CA SER A 126 13.60 3.72 -4.07
C SER A 126 13.86 3.02 -2.73
N LEU A 127 12.80 2.53 -2.08
CA LEU A 127 12.89 1.82 -0.80
C LEU A 127 13.14 0.33 -0.98
N TYR A 128 12.48 -0.27 -1.97
CA TYR A 128 12.49 -1.72 -2.22
C TYR A 128 12.64 -1.97 -3.73
N PRO A 129 13.87 -1.94 -4.26
CA PRO A 129 14.09 -2.06 -5.71
C PRO A 129 13.57 -3.35 -6.34
N ASN A 130 13.47 -4.42 -5.55
CA ASN A 130 13.04 -5.73 -6.04
C ASN A 130 11.55 -6.01 -5.82
N LEU A 131 10.80 -5.04 -5.29
CA LEU A 131 9.37 -5.20 -5.04
C LEU A 131 8.61 -5.32 -6.37
N THR A 132 7.73 -6.32 -6.45
CA THR A 132 6.80 -6.43 -7.58
C THR A 132 5.71 -5.38 -7.41
N ILE A 133 5.56 -4.51 -8.40
CA ILE A 133 4.59 -3.40 -8.35
C ILE A 133 3.65 -3.49 -9.54
N PHE A 134 2.35 -3.34 -9.24
CA PHE A 134 1.32 -3.13 -10.25
C PHE A 134 0.82 -1.69 -10.11
N ASN A 135 1.08 -0.87 -11.12
CA ASN A 135 0.71 0.55 -11.11
C ASN A 135 -0.57 0.75 -11.91
N PRO A 136 -1.70 1.14 -11.26
CA PRO A 136 -2.97 1.30 -11.95
C PRO A 136 -2.98 2.37 -13.04
N VAL A 137 -2.08 3.34 -12.98
CA VAL A 137 -2.03 4.43 -13.96
C VAL A 137 -1.85 3.88 -15.36
N SER A 138 -1.16 2.75 -15.54
CA SER A 138 -0.99 2.09 -16.82
C SER A 138 -2.31 1.60 -17.43
N LEU A 139 -3.38 1.47 -16.63
CA LEU A 139 -4.71 1.03 -17.08
C LEU A 139 -5.57 2.21 -17.57
N ALA A 140 -5.13 3.44 -17.38
CA ALA A 140 -5.90 4.63 -17.74
C ALA A 140 -5.75 5.03 -19.22
N THR A 141 -4.85 4.36 -19.93
CA THR A 141 -4.56 4.65 -21.36
C THR A 141 -5.33 3.75 -22.30
#